data_ef2130641689383a32eaf9e6f2d2c6ff
#
_entry.id   ef2130641689383a32eaf9e6f2d2c6ff
#
_cell.length_a   1.000
_cell.length_b   1.000
_cell.length_c   1.000
_cell.angle_alpha   90.00
_cell.angle_beta   90.00
_cell.angle_gamma   90.00
#
_symmetry.space_group_name_H-M   'P 1'
#
loop_
_entity.id
_entity.type
_entity.pdbx_description
1 polymer ?
#
loop_
_entity_poly.entity_id
_entity_poly.type
_entity_poly.pdbx_seq_one_letter_code
_entity_poly.pdbx_strand_id
1 'polypeptide(L)'
;INQDLLSATAQTMVALEEQYPGLPKRPAAPKLTPEPARLELLELPYADDPVAAGTGDSGFAASGHTTFLHATPATRGADMVFRVNGDSMEPKYPDHCNVLVKFTDEPLGSGDIGIFQVDGALYIKQYQSDGLHSLNKHFKIMRRKSYDEIKTIGRVIGILPDNDFATSAEIQDFQAQESQN
;
A
#
# COMPACT_ATOMS: atom_id res chain seq x y z
N ILE A 1 -4.73 24.10 12.54
CA ILE A 1 -3.66 25.13 12.43
C ILE A 1 -4.36 26.47 12.52
N ASN A 2 -4.03 27.21 13.59
CA ASN A 2 -4.71 28.35 14.17
C ASN A 2 -4.99 29.51 13.19
N GLN A 3 -6.25 29.84 12.99
CA GLN A 3 -6.69 31.09 12.36
C GLN A 3 -6.20 32.33 13.13
N ASP A 4 -5.96 32.22 14.44
CA ASP A 4 -5.47 33.29 15.28
C ASP A 4 -4.03 33.73 14.97
N LEU A 5 -3.17 32.82 14.53
CA LEU A 5 -1.79 33.13 14.13
C LEU A 5 -1.73 33.89 12.81
N LEU A 6 -2.63 33.61 11.88
CA LEU A 6 -2.72 34.32 10.60
C LEU A 6 -3.28 35.74 10.77
N SER A 7 -4.21 35.94 11.73
CA SER A 7 -4.75 37.25 12.07
C SER A 7 -3.70 38.16 12.74
N ALA A 8 -2.90 37.62 13.65
CA ALA A 8 -1.85 38.36 14.33
C ALA A 8 -0.74 38.85 13.39
N THR A 9 -0.34 38.01 12.43
CA THR A 9 0.67 38.38 11.41
C THR A 9 0.17 39.44 10.46
N ALA A 10 -1.10 39.40 10.06
CA ALA A 10 -1.71 40.41 9.19
C ALA A 10 -1.79 41.78 9.88
N GLN A 11 -2.21 41.84 11.15
CA GLN A 11 -2.25 43.08 11.93
C GLN A 11 -0.88 43.69 12.17
N THR A 12 0.15 42.87 12.41
CA THR A 12 1.52 43.36 12.57
C THR A 12 2.09 43.94 11.28
N MET A 13 1.71 43.38 10.13
CA MET A 13 2.14 43.90 8.83
C MET A 13 1.51 45.24 8.47
N VAL A 14 0.23 45.43 8.77
CA VAL A 14 -0.46 46.74 8.57
C VAL A 14 0.16 47.84 9.43
N ALA A 15 0.50 47.56 10.67
CA ALA A 15 1.17 48.49 11.58
C ALA A 15 2.58 48.91 11.07
N LEU A 16 3.31 47.98 10.42
CA LEU A 16 4.61 48.25 9.83
C LEU A 16 4.53 49.10 8.57
N GLU A 17 3.47 48.95 7.73
CA GLU A 17 3.27 49.78 6.56
C GLU A 17 2.91 51.23 6.90
N GLU A 18 2.21 51.48 8.01
CA GLU A 18 1.93 52.86 8.50
C GLU A 18 3.16 53.53 9.05
N GLN A 19 4.10 52.76 9.64
CA GLN A 19 5.28 53.32 10.29
C GLN A 19 6.43 53.65 9.30
N TYR A 20 6.43 53.05 8.12
CA TYR A 20 7.45 53.24 7.07
C TYR A 20 6.85 53.45 5.66
N PRO A 21 6.28 54.61 5.36
CA PRO A 21 5.70 54.90 4.06
C PRO A 21 6.80 55.13 2.99
N GLY A 22 7.32 54.08 2.45
CA GLY A 22 8.38 54.13 1.42
C GLY A 22 9.06 52.82 1.15
N LEU A 23 8.68 51.78 1.86
CA LEU A 23 9.17 50.44 1.55
C LEU A 23 8.59 49.93 0.22
N PRO A 24 9.42 49.37 -0.69
CA PRO A 24 8.92 48.79 -1.93
C PRO A 24 7.93 47.68 -1.58
N LYS A 25 6.69 47.82 -2.12
CA LYS A 25 5.66 46.80 -1.98
C LYS A 25 6.24 45.47 -2.48
N ARG A 26 6.25 44.47 -1.56
CA ARG A 26 6.67 43.11 -1.90
C ARG A 26 5.88 42.67 -3.14
N PRO A 27 6.52 42.20 -4.22
CA PRO A 27 5.79 41.63 -5.33
C PRO A 27 4.86 40.55 -4.79
N ALA A 28 3.60 40.59 -5.20
CA ALA A 28 2.61 39.58 -4.83
C ALA A 28 3.23 38.21 -5.09
N ALA A 29 3.23 37.37 -4.06
CA ALA A 29 3.70 35.99 -4.22
C ALA A 29 2.98 35.41 -5.44
N PRO A 30 3.69 34.75 -6.36
CA PRO A 30 3.04 34.12 -7.49
C PRO A 30 1.90 33.25 -6.95
N LYS A 31 0.70 33.47 -7.43
CA LYS A 31 -0.42 32.58 -7.17
C LYS A 31 0.01 31.23 -7.76
N LEU A 32 0.50 30.35 -6.91
CA LEU A 32 0.61 28.94 -7.24
C LEU A 32 -0.83 28.47 -7.48
N THR A 33 -1.29 28.55 -8.73
CA THR A 33 -2.41 27.72 -9.15
C THR A 33 -1.94 26.31 -8.89
N PRO A 34 -2.58 25.54 -8.02
CA PRO A 34 -2.23 24.14 -7.90
C PRO A 34 -2.44 23.54 -9.29
N GLU A 35 -1.35 23.16 -9.92
CA GLU A 35 -1.42 22.31 -11.11
C GLU A 35 -2.30 21.12 -10.70
N PRO A 36 -3.32 20.76 -11.48
CA PRO A 36 -4.16 19.62 -11.12
C PRO A 36 -3.21 18.47 -10.84
N ALA A 37 -3.24 17.96 -9.61
CA ALA A 37 -2.38 16.88 -9.20
C ALA A 37 -2.57 15.77 -10.22
N ARG A 38 -1.53 15.51 -11.03
CA ARG A 38 -1.56 14.46 -12.04
C ARG A 38 -1.84 13.17 -11.29
N LEU A 39 -2.95 12.54 -11.62
CA LEU A 39 -3.32 11.28 -11.00
C LEU A 39 -2.25 10.26 -11.38
N GLU A 40 -1.50 9.84 -10.40
CA GLU A 40 -0.44 8.86 -10.61
C GLU A 40 -0.95 7.51 -10.16
N LEU A 41 -1.02 6.57 -11.08
CA LEU A 41 -1.42 5.21 -10.83
C LEU A 41 -0.21 4.28 -10.81
N LEU A 42 -0.30 3.24 -9.99
CA LEU A 42 0.65 2.14 -9.91
C LEU A 42 -0.05 0.87 -10.36
N GLU A 43 0.55 0.15 -11.28
CA GLU A 43 0.10 -1.19 -11.64
C GLU A 43 0.87 -2.22 -10.82
N LEU A 44 0.16 -3.02 -10.01
CA LEU A 44 0.74 -4.05 -9.17
C LEU A 44 0.13 -5.42 -9.48
N PRO A 45 0.92 -6.49 -9.36
CA PRO A 45 0.40 -7.86 -9.38
C PRO A 45 -0.70 -8.05 -8.31
N TYR A 46 -1.75 -8.75 -8.66
CA TYR A 46 -2.88 -9.04 -7.78
C TYR A 46 -3.10 -10.55 -7.67
N ALA A 47 -3.08 -11.07 -6.45
CA ALA A 47 -3.33 -12.47 -6.16
C ALA A 47 -4.63 -12.61 -5.35
N ASP A 48 -5.65 -13.21 -5.94
CA ASP A 48 -6.96 -13.47 -5.36
C ASP A 48 -7.26 -14.96 -5.17
N ASP A 49 -6.42 -15.84 -5.74
CA ASP A 49 -6.60 -17.30 -5.64
C ASP A 49 -5.43 -17.95 -4.88
N PRO A 50 -5.71 -18.76 -3.82
CA PRO A 50 -4.69 -19.50 -3.11
C PRO A 50 -3.95 -20.53 -3.99
N VAL A 51 -4.48 -20.91 -5.15
CA VAL A 51 -3.90 -21.91 -6.06
C VAL A 51 -3.03 -21.30 -7.16
N ALA A 52 -3.01 -19.99 -7.31
CA ALA A 52 -2.35 -19.31 -8.43
C ALA A 52 -0.82 -19.16 -8.31
N ALA A 53 -0.18 -19.85 -7.39
CA ALA A 53 1.27 -19.91 -7.31
C ALA A 53 1.81 -20.85 -8.39
N GLY A 54 2.10 -20.30 -9.56
CA GLY A 54 2.64 -21.05 -10.68
C GLY A 54 3.94 -21.79 -10.33
N THR A 55 4.03 -23.04 -10.76
CA THR A 55 5.23 -23.87 -10.68
C THR A 55 6.26 -23.38 -11.72
N GLY A 56 6.99 -22.34 -11.40
CA GLY A 56 8.06 -21.80 -12.26
C GLY A 56 9.25 -21.34 -11.43
N ASP A 57 10.43 -21.71 -11.88
CA ASP A 57 11.74 -21.54 -11.26
C ASP A 57 12.22 -20.08 -11.15
N SER A 58 11.36 -19.13 -11.37
CA SER A 58 11.67 -17.69 -11.36
C SER A 58 10.53 -16.90 -10.73
N GLY A 59 10.54 -16.81 -9.41
CA GLY A 59 9.73 -15.87 -8.69
C GLY A 59 8.21 -16.16 -8.78
N PHE A 60 7.50 -15.60 -7.86
CA PHE A 60 6.04 -15.56 -7.86
C PHE A 60 5.53 -14.96 -9.19
N ALA A 61 5.15 -15.81 -10.12
CA ALA A 61 4.31 -15.39 -11.24
C ALA A 61 2.90 -15.25 -10.66
N ALA A 62 2.53 -14.02 -10.31
CA ALA A 62 1.13 -13.69 -10.08
C ALA A 62 0.30 -14.31 -11.22
N SER A 63 -0.92 -14.71 -10.94
CA SER A 63 -1.89 -15.34 -11.87
C SER A 63 -2.17 -14.53 -13.14
N GLY A 64 -1.27 -13.66 -13.56
CA GLY A 64 -1.41 -12.78 -14.73
C GLY A 64 -2.38 -11.64 -14.53
N HIS A 65 -2.95 -11.50 -13.35
CA HIS A 65 -3.84 -10.39 -13.02
C HIS A 65 -3.04 -9.26 -12.36
N THR A 66 -3.28 -8.05 -12.83
CA THR A 66 -2.76 -6.83 -12.22
C THR A 66 -3.92 -5.94 -11.78
N THR A 67 -3.64 -5.02 -10.88
CA THR A 67 -4.58 -3.99 -10.45
C THR A 67 -3.93 -2.63 -10.46
N PHE A 68 -4.73 -1.59 -10.68
CA PHE A 68 -4.28 -0.21 -10.66
C PHE A 68 -4.67 0.45 -9.34
N LEU A 69 -3.70 1.06 -8.69
CA LEU A 69 -3.85 1.73 -7.40
C LEU A 69 -3.44 3.19 -7.50
N HIS A 70 -4.04 4.03 -6.69
CA HIS A 70 -3.55 5.38 -6.47
C HIS A 70 -2.16 5.33 -5.83
N ALA A 71 -1.24 6.15 -6.33
CA ALA A 71 0.14 6.21 -5.85
C ALA A 71 0.22 6.95 -4.50
N THR A 72 -0.06 6.26 -3.41
CA THR A 72 0.10 6.73 -2.03
C THR A 72 1.45 6.29 -1.45
N PRO A 73 1.91 6.86 -0.33
CA PRO A 73 3.11 6.35 0.34
C PRO A 73 3.05 4.86 0.70
N ALA A 74 1.87 4.34 1.01
CA ALA A 74 1.66 2.93 1.34
C ALA A 74 1.75 2.05 0.09
N THR A 75 1.05 2.40 -1.00
CA THR A 75 1.03 1.62 -2.23
C THR A 75 2.38 1.64 -2.95
N ARG A 76 3.13 2.76 -2.91
CA ARG A 76 4.50 2.85 -3.46
C ARG A 76 5.50 1.93 -2.75
N GLY A 77 5.23 1.54 -1.51
CA GLY A 77 6.06 0.61 -0.74
C GLY A 77 5.78 -0.87 -1.03
N ALA A 78 4.70 -1.17 -1.76
CA ALA A 78 4.27 -2.53 -2.05
C ALA A 78 4.80 -3.01 -3.41
N ASP A 79 4.97 -4.32 -3.51
CA ASP A 79 5.34 -5.00 -4.75
C ASP A 79 4.17 -5.84 -5.29
N MET A 80 3.13 -6.06 -4.46
CA MET A 80 1.99 -6.90 -4.83
C MET A 80 0.80 -6.63 -3.90
N VAL A 81 -0.41 -6.90 -4.39
CA VAL A 81 -1.64 -6.98 -3.62
C VAL A 81 -2.03 -8.43 -3.46
N PHE A 82 -2.42 -8.83 -2.25
CA PHE A 82 -2.94 -10.15 -1.96
C PHE A 82 -4.33 -10.04 -1.33
N ARG A 83 -5.31 -10.79 -1.88
CA ARG A 83 -6.64 -10.90 -1.29
C ARG A 83 -6.65 -11.98 -0.23
N VAL A 84 -7.08 -11.61 0.96
CA VAL A 84 -7.24 -12.56 2.07
C VAL A 84 -8.48 -13.42 1.81
N ASN A 85 -8.34 -14.72 1.88
CA ASN A 85 -9.43 -15.68 1.75
C ASN A 85 -9.56 -16.47 3.06
N GLY A 86 -10.75 -16.37 3.67
CA GLY A 86 -11.09 -17.02 4.93
C GLY A 86 -10.74 -16.20 6.17
N ASP A 87 -11.21 -16.69 7.31
CA ASP A 87 -11.22 -16.01 8.60
C ASP A 87 -9.99 -16.32 9.49
N SER A 88 -8.99 -17.02 8.95
CA SER A 88 -7.84 -17.48 9.74
C SER A 88 -6.99 -16.36 10.35
N MET A 89 -7.08 -15.16 9.79
CA MET A 89 -6.32 -13.97 10.23
C MET A 89 -7.19 -12.91 10.89
N GLU A 90 -8.46 -13.23 11.14
CA GLU A 90 -9.35 -12.35 11.90
C GLU A 90 -8.91 -12.21 13.37
N PRO A 91 -9.26 -11.08 14.02
CA PRO A 91 -10.03 -9.94 13.48
C PRO A 91 -9.16 -8.92 12.71
N LYS A 92 -7.84 -9.05 12.71
CA LYS A 92 -6.94 -8.03 12.17
C LYS A 92 -7.00 -7.92 10.65
N TYR A 93 -7.14 -9.06 9.98
CA TYR A 93 -7.28 -9.15 8.53
C TYR A 93 -8.58 -9.91 8.22
N PRO A 94 -9.69 -9.17 8.01
CA PRO A 94 -10.98 -9.78 7.72
C PRO A 94 -10.97 -10.56 6.41
N ASP A 95 -11.86 -11.53 6.30
CA ASP A 95 -12.11 -12.22 5.05
C ASP A 95 -12.39 -11.23 3.91
N HIS A 96 -11.82 -11.52 2.74
CA HIS A 96 -11.90 -10.68 1.53
C HIS A 96 -11.23 -9.30 1.60
N CYS A 97 -10.55 -8.93 2.68
CA CYS A 97 -9.75 -7.72 2.65
C CYS A 97 -8.53 -7.88 1.73
N ASN A 98 -8.05 -6.78 1.20
CA ASN A 98 -6.82 -6.73 0.40
C ASN A 98 -5.66 -6.25 1.27
N VAL A 99 -4.48 -6.86 1.11
CA VAL A 99 -3.28 -6.46 1.82
C VAL A 99 -2.16 -6.12 0.85
N LEU A 100 -1.36 -5.14 1.24
CA LEU A 100 -0.14 -4.74 0.54
C LEU A 100 1.01 -5.63 1.00
N VAL A 101 1.75 -6.17 0.06
CA VAL A 101 2.87 -7.08 0.31
C VAL A 101 4.16 -6.51 -0.28
N LYS A 102 5.21 -6.52 0.52
CA LYS A 102 6.58 -6.22 0.09
C LYS A 102 7.35 -7.53 -0.06
N PHE A 103 7.87 -7.79 -1.25
CA PHE A 103 8.75 -8.95 -1.45
C PHE A 103 10.01 -8.81 -0.59
N THR A 104 10.47 -9.90 -0.05
CA THR A 104 11.67 -9.90 0.78
C THR A 104 12.38 -11.26 0.72
N ASP A 105 13.69 -11.19 0.56
CA ASP A 105 14.60 -12.33 0.73
C ASP A 105 15.08 -12.43 2.19
N GLU A 106 14.80 -11.40 3.01
CA GLU A 106 15.15 -11.41 4.42
C GLU A 106 14.19 -12.30 5.22
N PRO A 107 14.69 -13.04 6.19
CA PRO A 107 13.83 -13.82 7.10
C PRO A 107 12.84 -12.91 7.83
N LEU A 108 11.60 -13.35 7.92
CA LEU A 108 10.60 -12.67 8.75
C LEU A 108 10.95 -12.84 10.22
N GLY A 109 10.77 -11.78 11.01
CA GLY A 109 10.89 -11.83 12.47
C GLY A 109 9.67 -12.50 13.12
N SER A 110 9.86 -13.04 14.33
CA SER A 110 8.76 -13.58 15.11
C SER A 110 7.68 -12.51 15.35
N GLY A 111 6.46 -12.80 14.96
CA GLY A 111 5.32 -11.88 15.03
C GLY A 111 5.01 -11.16 13.73
N ASP A 112 5.90 -11.18 12.74
CA ASP A 112 5.62 -10.60 11.42
C ASP A 112 4.50 -11.36 10.71
N ILE A 113 3.72 -10.60 9.94
CA ILE A 113 2.70 -11.17 9.04
C ILE A 113 3.31 -11.27 7.65
N GLY A 114 3.20 -12.44 7.04
CA GLY A 114 3.74 -12.68 5.70
C GLY A 114 2.80 -13.49 4.83
N ILE A 115 3.11 -13.48 3.54
CA ILE A 115 2.55 -14.41 2.56
C ILE A 115 3.54 -15.55 2.40
N PHE A 116 3.05 -16.76 2.54
CA PHE A 116 3.83 -17.99 2.45
C PHE A 116 3.22 -18.89 1.38
N GLN A 117 4.07 -19.48 0.57
CA GLN A 117 3.70 -20.61 -0.26
C GLN A 117 3.98 -21.88 0.53
N VAL A 118 2.96 -22.72 0.71
CA VAL A 118 3.05 -24.00 1.40
C VAL A 118 2.48 -25.07 0.47
N ASP A 119 3.33 -25.99 0.06
CA ASP A 119 2.98 -27.08 -0.89
C ASP A 119 2.21 -26.55 -2.13
N GLY A 120 2.66 -25.41 -2.67
CA GLY A 120 2.09 -24.78 -3.86
C GLY A 120 0.93 -23.82 -3.61
N ALA A 121 0.31 -23.80 -2.44
CA ALA A 121 -0.78 -22.87 -2.10
C ALA A 121 -0.29 -21.64 -1.33
N LEU A 122 -0.94 -20.49 -1.53
CA LEU A 122 -0.62 -19.23 -0.82
C LEU A 122 -1.43 -19.10 0.46
N TYR A 123 -0.75 -18.67 1.52
CA TYR A 123 -1.35 -18.41 2.83
C TYR A 123 -0.84 -17.10 3.42
N ILE A 124 -1.74 -16.33 4.00
CA ILE A 124 -1.36 -15.26 4.93
C ILE A 124 -1.30 -15.83 6.34
N LYS A 125 -0.15 -15.68 6.99
CA LYS A 125 0.08 -16.19 8.37
C LYS A 125 1.02 -15.29 9.13
N GLN A 126 1.01 -15.44 10.46
CA GLN A 126 2.01 -14.89 11.34
C GLN A 126 3.19 -15.85 11.46
N TYR A 127 4.39 -15.34 11.18
CA TYR A 127 5.61 -16.13 11.39
C TYR A 127 5.94 -16.26 12.88
N GLN A 128 6.22 -17.47 13.34
CA GLN A 128 6.76 -17.76 14.66
C GLN A 128 7.87 -18.82 14.52
N SER A 129 8.72 -18.94 15.53
CA SER A 129 9.86 -19.89 15.50
C SER A 129 9.42 -21.35 15.43
N ASP A 130 8.19 -21.68 15.88
CA ASP A 130 7.63 -23.04 15.89
C ASP A 130 6.72 -23.32 14.67
N GLY A 131 6.47 -22.34 13.81
CA GLY A 131 5.64 -22.50 12.61
C GLY A 131 4.89 -21.24 12.17
N LEU A 132 3.94 -21.43 11.28
CA LEU A 132 3.06 -20.39 10.79
C LEU A 132 1.75 -20.41 11.57
N HIS A 133 1.43 -19.28 12.20
CA HIS A 133 0.29 -19.13 13.07
C HIS A 133 -0.84 -18.36 12.40
N SER A 134 -2.06 -18.77 12.65
CA SER A 134 -3.24 -17.97 12.40
C SER A 134 -3.48 -17.02 13.59
N LEU A 135 -3.96 -15.80 13.33
CA LEU A 135 -4.39 -14.91 14.41
C LEU A 135 -5.67 -15.40 15.06
N ASN A 136 -6.55 -16.01 14.28
CA ASN A 136 -7.72 -16.72 14.78
C ASN A 136 -7.29 -18.05 15.40
N LYS A 137 -7.45 -18.15 16.71
CA LYS A 137 -6.99 -19.30 17.53
C LYS A 137 -7.73 -20.61 17.26
N HIS A 138 -8.81 -20.58 16.49
CA HIS A 138 -9.52 -21.79 16.07
C HIS A 138 -8.73 -22.61 15.03
N PHE A 139 -7.75 -22.00 14.39
CA PHE A 139 -6.92 -22.66 13.38
C PHE A 139 -5.66 -23.26 13.99
N LYS A 140 -5.30 -24.44 13.49
CA LYS A 140 -4.08 -25.14 13.93
C LYS A 140 -2.83 -24.47 13.39
N ILE A 141 -1.73 -24.57 14.16
CA ILE A 141 -0.41 -24.12 13.75
C ILE A 141 0.09 -24.98 12.58
N MET A 142 0.56 -24.33 11.52
CA MET A 142 1.21 -24.97 10.39
C MET A 142 2.71 -25.15 10.71
N ARG A 143 3.10 -26.34 11.20
CA ARG A 143 4.48 -26.62 11.56
C ARG A 143 5.29 -27.04 10.34
N ARG A 144 6.51 -26.54 10.21
CA ARG A 144 7.40 -26.83 9.08
C ARG A 144 7.60 -28.34 8.81
N LYS A 145 7.62 -29.15 9.85
CA LYS A 145 7.77 -30.61 9.72
C LYS A 145 6.57 -31.33 9.09
N SER A 146 5.46 -30.64 8.90
CA SER A 146 4.21 -31.20 8.37
C SER A 146 4.00 -30.90 6.89
N TYR A 147 4.95 -30.20 6.25
CA TYR A 147 4.85 -29.75 4.86
C TYR A 147 6.16 -30.00 4.13
N ASP A 148 6.07 -30.32 2.85
CA ASP A 148 7.24 -30.63 2.02
C ASP A 148 8.01 -29.35 1.70
N GLU A 149 7.29 -28.27 1.39
CA GLU A 149 7.89 -26.98 1.08
C GLU A 149 7.16 -25.82 1.74
N ILE A 150 7.91 -24.93 2.37
CA ILE A 150 7.42 -23.62 2.84
C ILE A 150 8.38 -22.55 2.35
N LYS A 151 7.87 -21.65 1.49
CA LYS A 151 8.62 -20.51 0.94
C LYS A 151 7.96 -19.21 1.40
N THR A 152 8.75 -18.27 1.89
CA THR A 152 8.30 -16.90 2.14
C THR A 152 8.23 -16.14 0.81
N ILE A 153 7.08 -15.52 0.52
CA ILE A 153 6.90 -14.67 -0.65
C ILE A 153 7.18 -13.22 -0.28
N GLY A 154 6.64 -12.76 0.83
CA GLY A 154 6.86 -11.38 1.25
C GLY A 154 6.22 -11.06 2.60
N ARG A 155 6.51 -9.86 3.07
CA ARG A 155 5.98 -9.27 4.30
C ARG A 155 4.71 -8.48 4.00
N VAL A 156 3.67 -8.65 4.80
CA VAL A 156 2.48 -7.78 4.76
C VAL A 156 2.82 -6.46 5.42
N ILE A 157 2.69 -5.37 4.68
CA ILE A 157 3.03 -4.01 5.14
C ILE A 157 1.80 -3.18 5.52
N GLY A 158 0.60 -3.59 5.11
CA GLY A 158 -0.65 -2.92 5.47
C GLY A 158 -1.87 -3.55 4.84
N ILE A 159 -3.04 -3.09 5.27
CA ILE A 159 -4.32 -3.35 4.59
C ILE A 159 -4.49 -2.26 3.53
N LEU A 160 -4.91 -2.67 2.33
CA LEU A 160 -5.23 -1.76 1.24
C LEU A 160 -6.70 -1.34 1.36
N PRO A 161 -6.99 -0.05 1.57
CA PRO A 161 -8.35 0.46 1.58
C PRO A 161 -8.98 0.38 0.18
N ASP A 162 -10.29 0.16 0.11
CA ASP A 162 -11.00 0.05 -1.17
C ASP A 162 -10.94 1.34 -2.00
N ASN A 163 -10.81 2.50 -1.36
CA ASN A 163 -10.67 3.80 -2.03
C ASN A 163 -9.28 4.04 -2.65
N ASP A 164 -8.31 3.17 -2.41
CA ASP A 164 -6.99 3.25 -3.05
C ASP A 164 -6.95 2.50 -4.38
N PHE A 165 -8.00 1.74 -4.73
CA PHE A 165 -8.14 1.18 -6.08
C PHE A 165 -8.55 2.26 -7.07
N ALA A 166 -7.90 2.26 -8.24
CA ALA A 166 -8.28 3.15 -9.33
C ALA A 166 -9.61 2.72 -9.95
N THR A 167 -10.44 3.68 -10.27
CA THR A 167 -11.69 3.44 -11.00
C THR A 167 -11.42 3.16 -12.48
N SER A 168 -12.38 2.54 -13.16
CA SER A 168 -12.26 2.26 -14.59
C SER A 168 -12.05 3.53 -15.43
N ALA A 169 -12.64 4.66 -15.03
CA ALA A 169 -12.45 5.94 -15.70
C ALA A 169 -11.01 6.46 -15.55
N GLU A 170 -10.47 6.42 -14.33
CA GLU A 170 -9.09 6.83 -14.05
C GLU A 170 -8.06 5.96 -14.80
N ILE A 171 -8.30 4.66 -14.90
CA ILE A 171 -7.44 3.74 -15.65
C ILE A 171 -7.45 4.09 -17.14
N GLN A 172 -8.63 4.38 -17.72
CA GLN A 172 -8.74 4.78 -19.12
C GLN A 172 -8.00 6.10 -19.39
N ASP A 173 -8.17 7.09 -18.53
CA ASP A 173 -7.49 8.37 -18.64
C ASP A 173 -5.97 8.22 -18.53
N PHE A 174 -5.50 7.38 -17.61
CA PHE A 174 -4.09 7.08 -17.43
C PHE A 174 -3.49 6.40 -18.68
N GLN A 175 -4.15 5.36 -19.21
CA GLN A 175 -3.70 4.66 -20.41
C GLN A 175 -3.71 5.54 -21.66
N ALA A 176 -4.69 6.45 -21.78
CA ALA A 176 -4.74 7.43 -22.88
C ALA A 176 -3.56 8.41 -22.83
N GLN A 177 -3.12 8.80 -21.63
CA GLN A 177 -1.97 9.69 -21.45
C GLN A 177 -0.63 8.99 -21.76
N GLU A 178 -0.49 7.71 -21.41
CA GLU A 178 0.73 6.95 -21.74
C GLU A 178 0.88 6.70 -23.24
N SER A 179 -0.23 6.52 -23.95
CA SER A 179 -0.24 6.27 -25.39
C SER A 179 0.15 7.50 -26.24
N GLN A 180 0.23 8.70 -25.63
CA GLN A 180 0.57 9.96 -26.31
C GLN A 180 2.02 10.39 -26.07
N ASN A 181 2.81 9.63 -25.34
CA ASN A 181 4.16 9.96 -24.97
C ASN A 181 5.17 8.99 -25.65
#